data_24bbfb73e9412ad2ae7b321df2e4f5ea
#
_entry.id   24bbfb73e9412ad2ae7b321df2e4f5ea
#
_cell.length_a   1.000
_cell.length_b   1.000
_cell.length_c   1.000
_cell.angle_alpha   90.00
_cell.angle_beta   90.00
_cell.angle_gamma   90.00
#
_symmetry.space_group_name_H-M   'P 1'
#
loop_
_entity.id
_entity.type
_entity.pdbx_description
1 polymer ?
#
loop_
_entity_poly.entity_id
_entity_poly.type
_entity_poly.pdbx_seq_one_letter_code
_entity_poly.pdbx_strand_id
1 'polypeptide(L)'
;MKIKPDRKFFKKLGDEVRDKIQVSAQKKGQDHEGKSFDKYTTKYENRKKAGKAVAKGQSVASRSTKPDLTLTGTMWRNMANKPFNNRAEVGWTSRQQAQKVQGLADGGRVIFSDKVHPDVDKLIKRMLKKEIDKNVKVSKPKDKTIRIG
;
A
#
# COMPACT_ATOMS: atom_id res chain seq x y z
N MET A 1 -2.40 2.71 32.87
CA MET A 1 -2.62 3.53 31.65
C MET A 1 -2.36 2.68 30.42
N LYS A 2 -3.39 2.33 29.67
CA LYS A 2 -3.21 1.62 28.40
C LYS A 2 -2.80 2.64 27.34
N ILE A 3 -1.54 2.70 26.99
CA ILE A 3 -1.06 3.52 25.87
C ILE A 3 -1.46 2.80 24.60
N LYS A 4 -2.49 3.31 23.92
CA LYS A 4 -2.93 2.79 22.62
C LYS A 4 -2.17 3.51 21.51
N PRO A 5 -1.89 2.84 20.38
CA PRO A 5 -1.46 3.52 19.17
C PRO A 5 -2.40 4.69 18.85
N ASP A 6 -1.84 5.81 18.45
CA ASP A 6 -2.57 7.04 18.14
C ASP A 6 -2.69 7.29 16.64
N ARG A 7 -3.36 8.39 16.27
CA ARG A 7 -3.51 8.80 14.87
C ARG A 7 -2.16 9.01 14.16
N LYS A 8 -1.14 9.45 14.88
CA LYS A 8 0.22 9.66 14.35
C LYS A 8 0.86 8.35 13.93
N PHE A 9 0.72 7.32 14.77
CA PHE A 9 1.14 5.97 14.45
C PHE A 9 0.39 5.44 13.22
N PHE A 10 -0.94 5.56 13.17
CA PHE A 10 -1.75 5.07 12.05
C PHE A 10 -1.50 5.84 10.76
N LYS A 11 -1.15 7.14 10.84
CA LYS A 11 -0.68 7.88 9.67
C LYS A 11 0.57 7.27 9.08
N LYS A 12 1.58 7.03 9.91
CA LYS A 12 2.84 6.43 9.48
C LYS A 12 2.64 5.01 8.95
N LEU A 13 1.90 4.19 9.67
CA LEU A 13 1.59 2.81 9.26
C LEU A 13 0.90 2.77 7.89
N GLY A 14 -0.15 3.56 7.72
CA GLY A 14 -0.90 3.61 6.46
C GLY A 14 -0.07 4.13 5.28
N ASP A 15 0.78 5.13 5.49
CA ASP A 15 1.68 5.65 4.46
C ASP A 15 2.68 4.57 4.01
N GLU A 16 3.30 3.83 4.95
CA GLU A 16 4.24 2.76 4.62
C GLU A 16 3.54 1.55 3.96
N VAL A 17 2.32 1.21 4.39
CA VAL A 17 1.50 0.17 3.74
C VAL A 17 1.16 0.55 2.31
N ARG A 18 0.69 1.79 2.08
CA ARG A 18 0.42 2.31 0.74
C ARG A 18 1.64 2.18 -0.17
N ASP A 19 2.78 2.65 0.29
CA ASP A 19 4.02 2.65 -0.49
C ASP A 19 4.48 1.21 -0.80
N LYS A 20 4.30 0.29 0.16
CA LYS A 20 4.63 -1.13 -0.02
C LYS A 20 3.75 -1.81 -1.05
N ILE A 21 2.44 -1.51 -1.04
CA ILE A 21 1.49 -2.01 -2.04
C ILE A 21 1.87 -1.49 -3.44
N GLN A 22 2.17 -0.20 -3.56
CA GLN A 22 2.60 0.39 -4.83
C GLN A 22 3.88 -0.27 -5.36
N VAL A 23 4.88 -0.47 -4.51
CA VAL A 23 6.13 -1.15 -4.89
C VAL A 23 5.86 -2.58 -5.33
N SER A 24 5.02 -3.32 -4.63
CA SER A 24 4.70 -4.70 -4.98
C SER A 24 3.98 -4.80 -6.32
N ALA A 25 3.00 -3.93 -6.56
CA ALA A 25 2.26 -3.94 -7.83
C ALA A 25 3.06 -3.35 -9.01
N GLN A 26 3.67 -2.18 -8.84
CA GLN A 26 4.34 -1.47 -9.93
C GLN A 26 5.73 -2.00 -10.25
N LYS A 27 6.57 -2.20 -9.23
CA LYS A 27 7.97 -2.62 -9.45
C LYS A 27 8.12 -4.12 -9.55
N LYS A 28 7.41 -4.88 -8.72
CA LYS A 28 7.50 -6.34 -8.72
C LYS A 28 6.47 -7.01 -9.62
N GLY A 29 5.41 -6.29 -10.03
CA GLY A 29 4.31 -6.86 -10.82
C GLY A 29 3.55 -7.95 -10.08
N GLN A 30 3.33 -7.77 -8.79
CA GLN A 30 2.73 -8.76 -7.91
C GLN A 30 1.34 -8.35 -7.44
N ASP A 31 0.46 -9.33 -7.33
CA ASP A 31 -0.89 -9.18 -6.78
C ASP A 31 -0.91 -9.13 -5.24
N HIS A 32 -2.12 -9.13 -4.66
CA HIS A 32 -2.37 -9.10 -3.22
C HIS A 32 -1.86 -10.34 -2.45
N GLU A 33 -1.53 -11.43 -3.14
CA GLU A 33 -0.95 -12.64 -2.56
C GLU A 33 0.57 -12.76 -2.82
N GLY A 34 1.17 -11.81 -3.54
CA GLY A 34 2.57 -11.84 -3.94
C GLY A 34 2.84 -12.67 -5.19
N LYS A 35 1.80 -13.07 -5.92
CA LYS A 35 1.92 -13.77 -7.20
C LYS A 35 2.10 -12.76 -8.32
N SER A 36 2.87 -13.12 -9.34
CA SER A 36 3.05 -12.27 -10.53
C SER A 36 1.73 -12.09 -11.27
N PHE A 37 1.47 -10.86 -11.74
CA PHE A 37 0.36 -10.60 -12.64
C PHE A 37 0.55 -11.32 -13.98
N ASP A 38 -0.56 -11.70 -14.60
CA ASP A 38 -0.55 -12.21 -15.97
C ASP A 38 0.01 -11.18 -16.95
N LYS A 39 0.75 -11.65 -17.94
CA LYS A 39 1.32 -10.80 -18.98
C LYS A 39 0.24 -10.01 -19.70
N TYR A 40 0.60 -8.84 -20.18
CA TYR A 40 -0.24 -8.09 -21.10
C TYR A 40 -0.39 -8.83 -22.43
N THR A 41 -1.50 -8.60 -23.14
CA THR A 41 -1.63 -9.06 -24.51
C THR A 41 -0.62 -8.35 -25.41
N THR A 42 -0.10 -9.02 -26.43
CA THR A 42 0.86 -8.46 -27.40
C THR A 42 0.35 -7.14 -28.01
N LYS A 43 -0.94 -7.07 -28.32
CA LYS A 43 -1.58 -5.84 -28.84
C LYS A 43 -1.48 -4.68 -27.85
N TYR A 44 -1.75 -4.92 -26.55
CA TYR A 44 -1.65 -3.89 -25.52
C TYR A 44 -0.20 -3.49 -25.27
N GLU A 45 0.73 -4.44 -25.20
CA GLU A 45 2.16 -4.16 -25.07
C GLU A 45 2.69 -3.25 -26.18
N ASN A 46 2.36 -3.55 -27.42
CA ASN A 46 2.79 -2.77 -28.59
C ASN A 46 2.22 -1.35 -28.54
N ARG A 47 0.95 -1.19 -28.17
CA ARG A 47 0.32 0.13 -27.98
C ARG A 47 0.97 0.92 -26.86
N LYS A 48 1.29 0.27 -25.75
CA LYS A 48 1.93 0.88 -24.58
C LYS A 48 3.35 1.33 -24.91
N LYS A 49 4.16 0.48 -25.58
CA LYS A 49 5.51 0.82 -26.07
C LYS A 49 5.49 2.04 -26.99
N ALA A 50 4.52 2.09 -27.88
CA ALA A 50 4.37 3.20 -28.83
C ALA A 50 3.78 4.48 -28.22
N GLY A 51 3.38 4.46 -26.95
CA GLY A 51 2.70 5.59 -26.29
C GLY A 51 1.28 5.85 -26.79
N LYS A 52 0.67 4.89 -27.52
CA LYS A 52 -0.65 5.02 -28.15
C LYS A 52 -1.81 4.48 -27.28
N ALA A 53 -1.52 4.04 -26.06
CA ALA A 53 -2.51 3.42 -25.20
C ALA A 53 -3.35 4.41 -24.38
N VAL A 54 -3.19 5.70 -24.61
CA VAL A 54 -3.85 6.79 -23.87
C VAL A 54 -4.68 7.67 -24.80
N ALA A 55 -5.65 8.38 -24.23
CA ALA A 55 -6.44 9.36 -24.95
C ALA A 55 -5.60 10.58 -25.38
N LYS A 56 -6.09 11.30 -26.40
CA LYS A 56 -5.45 12.51 -26.89
C LYS A 56 -5.20 13.51 -25.75
N GLY A 57 -4.00 14.05 -25.68
CA GLY A 57 -3.59 14.99 -24.65
C GLY A 57 -3.08 14.36 -23.34
N GLN A 58 -3.08 13.03 -23.25
CA GLN A 58 -2.49 12.30 -22.12
C GLN A 58 -1.15 11.70 -22.52
N SER A 59 -0.23 11.58 -21.56
CA SER A 59 1.06 10.91 -21.74
C SER A 59 1.12 9.58 -21.00
N VAL A 60 1.87 8.64 -21.55
CA VAL A 60 2.14 7.35 -20.92
C VAL A 60 3.23 7.54 -19.86
N ALA A 61 2.91 7.23 -18.61
CA ALA A 61 3.87 7.30 -17.49
C ALA A 61 4.82 6.09 -17.46
N SER A 62 4.40 4.94 -18.02
CA SER A 62 5.23 3.74 -18.11
C SER A 62 5.04 3.05 -19.45
N ARG A 63 6.15 2.77 -20.11
CA ARG A 63 6.19 1.95 -21.35
C ARG A 63 6.66 0.52 -21.09
N SER A 64 6.71 0.12 -19.83
CA SER A 64 7.10 -1.23 -19.42
C SER A 64 6.17 -2.28 -20.03
N THR A 65 6.75 -3.38 -20.50
CA THR A 65 6.02 -4.56 -20.94
C THR A 65 5.68 -5.50 -19.78
N LYS A 66 6.32 -5.32 -18.64
CA LYS A 66 5.91 -6.00 -17.40
C LYS A 66 4.59 -5.42 -16.91
N PRO A 67 3.67 -6.24 -16.41
CA PRO A 67 2.42 -5.78 -15.83
C PRO A 67 2.68 -4.95 -14.55
N ASP A 68 2.82 -3.65 -14.70
CA ASP A 68 3.00 -2.68 -13.61
C ASP A 68 1.70 -1.93 -13.27
N LEU A 69 0.61 -2.24 -13.97
CA LEU A 69 -0.70 -1.59 -13.86
C LEU A 69 -0.61 -0.06 -13.97
N THR A 70 0.42 0.44 -14.64
CA THR A 70 0.68 1.85 -14.80
C THR A 70 0.57 2.24 -16.27
N LEU A 71 -0.36 3.13 -16.57
CA LEU A 71 -0.47 3.74 -17.88
C LEU A 71 -0.14 5.24 -17.78
N THR A 72 -1.04 6.03 -17.20
CA THR A 72 -0.84 7.46 -16.93
C THR A 72 -0.32 7.74 -15.51
N GLY A 73 -0.32 6.75 -14.63
CA GLY A 73 0.03 6.87 -13.22
C GLY A 73 -1.05 7.50 -12.34
N THR A 74 -2.16 7.95 -12.91
CA THR A 74 -3.23 8.64 -12.16
C THR A 74 -3.84 7.75 -11.08
N MET A 75 -4.05 6.46 -11.37
CA MET A 75 -4.57 5.50 -10.41
C MET A 75 -3.68 5.43 -9.15
N TRP A 76 -2.38 5.32 -9.32
CA TRP A 76 -1.44 5.23 -8.20
C TRP A 76 -1.29 6.54 -7.44
N ARG A 77 -1.29 7.69 -8.11
CA ARG A 77 -1.26 9.02 -7.48
C ARG A 77 -2.50 9.30 -6.64
N ASN A 78 -3.64 8.69 -6.97
CA ASN A 78 -4.88 8.81 -6.20
C ASN A 78 -4.98 7.83 -5.02
N MET A 79 -4.03 6.93 -4.86
CA MET A 79 -3.98 6.06 -3.70
C MET A 79 -3.56 6.86 -2.47
N ALA A 80 -4.35 6.81 -1.43
CA ALA A 80 -4.16 7.62 -0.23
C ALA A 80 -4.35 6.82 1.05
N ASN A 81 -3.78 7.34 2.12
CA ASN A 81 -3.99 6.87 3.48
C ASN A 81 -4.88 7.88 4.23
N LYS A 82 -5.94 7.39 4.84
CA LYS A 82 -6.80 8.14 5.75
C LYS A 82 -6.63 7.64 7.18
N PRO A 83 -5.82 8.33 7.99
CA PRO A 83 -5.56 7.90 9.37
C PRO A 83 -6.67 8.35 10.33
N PHE A 84 -7.00 7.47 11.27
CA PHE A 84 -7.89 7.71 12.41
C PHE A 84 -7.14 7.45 13.72
N ASN A 85 -7.80 7.66 14.85
CA ASN A 85 -7.19 7.41 16.15
C ASN A 85 -6.93 5.93 16.48
N ASN A 86 -7.61 5.03 15.79
CA ASN A 86 -7.58 3.58 16.04
C ASN A 86 -7.35 2.72 14.80
N ARG A 87 -7.22 3.32 13.63
CA ARG A 87 -7.00 2.60 12.36
C ARG A 87 -6.43 3.51 11.27
N ALA A 88 -5.96 2.90 10.21
CA ALA A 88 -5.68 3.56 8.95
C ALA A 88 -6.50 2.91 7.82
N GLU A 89 -6.99 3.71 6.90
CA GLU A 89 -7.68 3.25 5.69
C GLU A 89 -6.84 3.63 4.47
N VAL A 90 -6.36 2.64 3.74
CA VAL A 90 -5.57 2.83 2.51
C VAL A 90 -6.43 2.47 1.32
N GLY A 91 -6.54 3.36 0.35
CA GLY A 91 -7.38 3.15 -0.81
C GLY A 91 -7.32 4.32 -1.79
N TRP A 92 -8.33 4.44 -2.63
CA TRP A 92 -8.41 5.47 -3.65
C TRP A 92 -9.40 6.57 -3.27
N THR A 93 -9.00 7.82 -3.41
CA THR A 93 -9.84 8.99 -3.10
C THR A 93 -10.87 9.27 -4.18
N SER A 94 -10.58 8.90 -5.42
CA SER A 94 -11.46 9.09 -6.57
C SER A 94 -12.28 7.82 -6.84
N ARG A 95 -13.61 7.96 -6.93
CA ARG A 95 -14.51 6.88 -7.33
C ARG A 95 -14.12 6.27 -8.68
N GLN A 96 -13.74 7.10 -9.64
CA GLN A 96 -13.30 6.63 -10.96
C GLN A 96 -12.06 5.75 -10.88
N GLN A 97 -11.09 6.09 -10.02
CA GLN A 97 -9.90 5.26 -9.85
C GLN A 97 -10.21 3.97 -9.08
N ALA A 98 -11.09 4.03 -8.09
CA ALA A 98 -11.56 2.83 -7.40
C ALA A 98 -12.29 1.86 -8.35
N GLN A 99 -13.10 2.37 -9.28
CA GLN A 99 -13.75 1.56 -10.31
C GLN A 99 -12.75 0.90 -11.28
N LYS A 100 -11.66 1.59 -11.62
CA LYS A 100 -10.58 0.99 -12.43
C LYS A 100 -9.91 -0.17 -11.69
N VAL A 101 -9.65 0.00 -10.40
CA VAL A 101 -9.08 -1.08 -9.56
C VAL A 101 -10.02 -2.27 -9.48
N GLN A 102 -11.32 -2.04 -9.34
CA GLN A 102 -12.32 -3.11 -9.38
C GLN A 102 -12.32 -3.82 -10.75
N GLY A 103 -12.27 -3.08 -11.83
CA GLY A 103 -12.17 -3.65 -13.19
C GLY A 103 -10.90 -4.50 -13.40
N LEU A 104 -9.77 -4.10 -12.82
CA LEU A 104 -8.56 -4.92 -12.81
C LEU A 104 -8.74 -6.20 -12.02
N ALA A 105 -9.40 -6.13 -10.86
CA ALA A 105 -9.70 -7.30 -10.02
C ALA A 105 -10.62 -8.29 -10.74
N ASP A 106 -11.66 -7.80 -11.42
CA ASP A 106 -12.57 -8.61 -12.22
C ASP A 106 -11.82 -9.32 -13.38
N GLY A 107 -10.75 -8.72 -13.90
CA GLY A 107 -9.84 -9.29 -14.90
C GLY A 107 -8.72 -10.15 -14.31
N GLY A 108 -8.75 -10.49 -13.02
CA GLY A 108 -7.76 -11.34 -12.35
C GLY A 108 -6.52 -10.63 -11.82
N ARG A 109 -6.43 -9.29 -11.93
CA ARG A 109 -5.33 -8.49 -11.38
C ARG A 109 -5.76 -7.81 -10.09
N VAL A 110 -5.76 -8.57 -9.01
CA VAL A 110 -6.24 -8.11 -7.70
C VAL A 110 -5.11 -7.41 -6.94
N ILE A 111 -5.30 -6.12 -6.64
CA ILE A 111 -4.37 -5.33 -5.82
C ILE A 111 -4.75 -5.43 -4.34
N PHE A 112 -6.04 -5.43 -4.04
CA PHE A 112 -6.62 -5.53 -2.71
C PHE A 112 -7.64 -6.65 -2.62
N SER A 113 -7.64 -7.35 -1.48
CA SER A 113 -8.69 -8.27 -1.06
C SER A 113 -8.69 -8.37 0.48
N ASP A 114 -9.44 -9.29 1.02
CA ASP A 114 -9.37 -9.75 2.43
C ASP A 114 -8.02 -10.42 2.77
N LYS A 115 -7.27 -10.85 1.75
CA LYS A 115 -5.91 -11.38 1.93
C LYS A 115 -4.88 -10.27 1.76
N VAL A 116 -3.92 -10.24 2.65
CA VAL A 116 -2.85 -9.23 2.67
C VAL A 116 -1.59 -9.79 2.03
N HIS A 117 -0.95 -8.98 1.17
CA HIS A 117 0.33 -9.32 0.58
C HIS A 117 1.35 -9.68 1.69
N PRO A 118 2.13 -10.78 1.55
CA PRO A 118 3.06 -11.24 2.60
C PRO A 118 4.03 -10.16 3.11
N ASP A 119 4.55 -9.33 2.22
CA ASP A 119 5.46 -8.24 2.60
C ASP A 119 4.75 -7.12 3.37
N VAL A 120 3.48 -6.86 3.07
CA VAL A 120 2.64 -5.90 3.80
C VAL A 120 2.30 -6.44 5.18
N ASP A 121 1.95 -7.71 5.30
CA ASP A 121 1.68 -8.37 6.58
C ASP A 121 2.90 -8.31 7.51
N LYS A 122 4.08 -8.64 7.00
CA LYS A 122 5.35 -8.53 7.75
C LYS A 122 5.62 -7.09 8.20
N LEU A 123 5.37 -6.11 7.34
CA LEU A 123 5.53 -4.70 7.66
C LEU A 123 4.60 -4.28 8.81
N ILE A 124 3.33 -4.61 8.71
CA ILE A 124 2.31 -4.28 9.73
C ILE A 124 2.70 -4.89 11.07
N LYS A 125 3.01 -6.18 11.10
CA LYS A 125 3.41 -6.90 12.33
C LYS A 125 4.65 -6.28 12.97
N ARG A 126 5.65 -5.93 12.17
CA ARG A 126 6.88 -5.28 12.66
C ARG A 126 6.61 -3.91 13.27
N MET A 127 5.79 -3.10 12.62
CA MET A 127 5.48 -1.75 13.10
C MET A 127 4.62 -1.79 14.36
N LEU A 128 3.62 -2.66 14.41
CA LEU A 128 2.80 -2.86 15.62
C LEU A 128 3.64 -3.34 16.80
N LYS A 129 4.53 -4.32 16.58
CA LYS A 129 5.42 -4.80 17.64
C LYS A 129 6.30 -3.68 18.19
N LYS A 130 6.92 -2.89 17.31
CA LYS A 130 7.75 -1.74 17.73
C LYS A 130 6.96 -0.72 18.56
N GLU A 131 5.73 -0.43 18.18
CA GLU A 131 4.88 0.53 18.89
C GLU A 131 4.47 -0.01 20.25
N ILE A 132 4.11 -1.29 20.34
CA ILE A 132 3.78 -1.96 21.61
C ILE A 132 5.01 -1.98 22.53
N ASP A 133 6.17 -2.39 22.04
CA ASP A 133 7.41 -2.47 22.83
C ASP A 133 7.83 -1.08 23.35
N LYS A 134 7.67 -0.03 22.55
CA LYS A 134 7.91 1.36 22.95
C LYS A 134 6.99 1.76 24.12
N ASN A 135 5.71 1.45 24.00
CA ASN A 135 4.72 1.80 24.99
C ASN A 135 4.91 1.01 26.29
N VAL A 136 5.30 -0.25 26.22
CA VAL A 136 5.63 -1.09 27.40
C VAL A 136 6.87 -0.54 28.12
N LYS A 137 7.90 -0.09 27.41
CA LYS A 137 9.09 0.52 28.04
C LYS A 137 8.77 1.82 28.79
N VAL A 138 7.87 2.64 28.26
CA VAL A 138 7.43 3.89 28.92
C VAL A 138 6.59 3.62 30.16
N SER A 139 5.86 2.51 30.20
CA SER A 139 4.98 2.14 31.32
C SER A 139 5.68 1.40 32.48
N LYS A 140 6.96 1.01 32.31
CA LYS A 140 7.73 0.44 33.43
C LYS A 140 8.00 1.53 34.45
N PRO A 141 7.61 1.35 35.75
CA PRO A 141 7.98 2.29 36.77
C PRO A 141 9.50 2.37 36.83
N LYS A 142 10.02 3.59 36.88
CA LYS A 142 11.43 3.79 37.28
C LYS A 142 11.54 3.26 38.72
N ASP A 143 12.35 2.23 38.89
CA ASP A 143 12.68 1.74 40.23
C ASP A 143 13.18 2.92 41.07
N LYS A 144 12.31 3.45 41.90
CA LYS A 144 12.72 4.36 42.93
C LYS A 144 13.37 3.48 44.02
N THR A 145 14.69 3.44 44.00
CA THR A 145 15.45 2.87 45.08
C THR A 145 15.14 3.72 46.33
N ILE A 146 14.26 3.24 47.19
CA ILE A 146 14.04 3.85 48.49
C ILE A 146 15.26 3.45 49.33
N ARG A 147 16.21 4.35 49.48
CA ARG A 147 17.26 4.18 50.50
C ARG A 147 16.62 4.46 51.86
N ILE A 148 16.38 3.41 52.61
CA ILE A 148 16.08 3.50 54.03
C ILE A 148 17.43 3.64 54.70
N GLY A 149 17.73 4.83 55.13
CA GLY A 149 18.89 5.13 55.97
C GLY A 149 18.53 5.05 57.43
#